data_e6e3bde99fb936771115509bf511b55f
#
_entry.id   e6e3bde99fb936771115509bf511b55f
#
_cell.length_a   1.000
_cell.length_b   1.000
_cell.length_c   1.000
_cell.angle_alpha   90.00
_cell.angle_beta   90.00
_cell.angle_gamma   90.00
#
_symmetry.space_group_name_H-M   'P 1'
#
loop_
_entity.id
_entity.type
_entity.pdbx_description
1 polymer ?
#
loop_
_entity_poly.entity_id
_entity_poly.type
_entity_poly.pdbx_seq_one_letter_code
_entity_poly.pdbx_strand_id
1 'polypeptide(L)'
;MNRPTFLRRSTALLLTLVLMVCAALPGFAAYQMPIQTASDTESVYLFNLDTGKPILRQNSDQQRYIASLTKMMTALLFLESGKDMNAEITIPTSLTQEFKDIQNANGSTMNLRIGETVRRIDLLYGLLVASANDAASVIASDVSGGDLTAFVAQMNARAKELGCTDTTFSCVHGLYDYGNVSTAEDLAKIAAACYANETYMQAANTLTYTLPATNLHQNERTIKATNLMLDPEYAYHRDYVRGMKTGFTTLAGRCFVTFAQQDGHTYGLVVLGSDMNNIYRECAEILDWAFSSFSDRQLVDTETVLTTIPLTKCRTEEAVELYAASGLSGYGHADDEVTFEFSVPESTSATVKEGAVLGTATVYLDGYEMGTVDLVTHKEYVSDFRSDAKTTLLLMAALIGILIVLGFLTMVAGGGSLNLRRRSRSRKR
;
A
#
# COMPACT_ATOMS: atom_id res chain seq x y z
N MET A 1 -25.56 -20.08 -48.74
CA MET A 1 -25.65 -19.00 -47.76
C MET A 1 -25.32 -19.56 -46.36
N ASN A 2 -24.07 -19.52 -45.94
CA ASN A 2 -23.65 -19.93 -44.61
C ASN A 2 -22.57 -18.98 -44.11
N ARG A 3 -22.97 -17.91 -43.40
CA ARG A 3 -22.07 -17.08 -42.59
C ARG A 3 -22.80 -16.72 -41.30
N PRO A 4 -22.69 -17.58 -40.24
CA PRO A 4 -22.57 -17.03 -38.90
C PRO A 4 -21.63 -17.77 -37.93
N THR A 5 -20.81 -18.72 -38.37
CA THR A 5 -20.01 -19.53 -37.44
C THR A 5 -18.69 -18.89 -37.05
N PHE A 6 -18.15 -18.00 -37.87
CA PHE A 6 -16.86 -17.32 -37.59
C PHE A 6 -16.99 -16.25 -36.51
N LEU A 7 -18.06 -15.44 -36.56
CA LEU A 7 -18.31 -14.37 -35.56
C LEU A 7 -18.60 -14.94 -34.17
N ARG A 8 -19.31 -16.08 -34.06
CA ARG A 8 -19.58 -16.76 -32.78
C ARG A 8 -18.33 -17.37 -32.12
N ARG A 9 -17.37 -17.83 -32.92
CA ARG A 9 -16.10 -18.37 -32.41
C ARG A 9 -15.17 -17.26 -31.92
N SER A 10 -15.13 -16.12 -32.61
CA SER A 10 -14.32 -14.96 -32.21
C SER A 10 -14.86 -14.28 -30.96
N THR A 11 -16.19 -14.18 -30.80
CA THR A 11 -16.79 -13.64 -29.55
C THR A 11 -16.64 -14.60 -28.37
N ALA A 12 -16.70 -15.92 -28.59
CA ALA A 12 -16.44 -16.89 -27.52
C ALA A 12 -14.98 -16.89 -27.07
N LEU A 13 -14.02 -16.72 -28.00
CA LEU A 13 -12.59 -16.60 -27.68
C LEU A 13 -12.28 -15.29 -26.95
N LEU A 14 -12.92 -14.18 -27.33
CA LEU A 14 -12.76 -12.89 -26.65
C LEU A 14 -13.37 -12.92 -25.25
N LEU A 15 -14.54 -13.59 -25.09
CA LEU A 15 -15.17 -13.73 -23.76
C LEU A 15 -14.37 -14.64 -22.83
N THR A 16 -13.73 -15.72 -23.34
CA THR A 16 -12.83 -16.58 -22.55
C THR A 16 -11.53 -15.86 -22.20
N LEU A 17 -11.00 -15.02 -23.09
CA LEU A 17 -9.81 -14.22 -22.79
C LEU A 17 -10.11 -13.13 -21.75
N VAL A 18 -11.27 -12.46 -21.85
CA VAL A 18 -11.73 -11.48 -20.84
C VAL A 18 -12.04 -12.15 -19.50
N LEU A 19 -12.62 -13.36 -19.51
CA LEU A 19 -12.85 -14.14 -18.28
C LEU A 19 -11.55 -14.67 -17.66
N MET A 20 -10.53 -15.01 -18.45
CA MET A 20 -9.20 -15.37 -17.93
C MET A 20 -8.46 -14.14 -17.36
N VAL A 21 -8.58 -12.97 -17.96
CA VAL A 21 -8.00 -11.72 -17.42
C VAL A 21 -8.73 -11.25 -16.17
N CYS A 22 -10.04 -11.47 -16.05
CA CYS A 22 -10.78 -11.19 -14.80
C CYS A 22 -10.54 -12.25 -13.69
N ALA A 23 -10.04 -13.45 -14.01
CA ALA A 23 -9.71 -14.48 -13.02
C ALA A 23 -8.28 -14.37 -12.47
N ALA A 24 -7.48 -13.45 -12.99
CA ALA A 24 -6.10 -13.20 -12.58
C ALA A 24 -5.94 -11.85 -11.84
N LEU A 25 -6.94 -11.45 -11.05
CA LEU A 25 -6.64 -10.57 -9.93
C LEU A 25 -5.91 -11.46 -8.91
N PRO A 26 -4.67 -11.14 -8.52
CA PRO A 26 -4.01 -11.87 -7.45
C PRO A 26 -4.94 -11.80 -6.25
N GLY A 27 -5.55 -12.92 -5.90
CA GLY A 27 -6.20 -13.07 -4.61
C GLY A 27 -5.08 -12.95 -3.60
N PHE A 28 -4.95 -11.78 -2.97
CA PHE A 28 -4.01 -11.60 -1.88
C PHE A 28 -4.28 -12.70 -0.86
N ALA A 29 -3.36 -13.63 -0.73
CA ALA A 29 -3.46 -14.66 0.28
C ALA A 29 -3.43 -13.96 1.65
N ALA A 30 -4.60 -13.83 2.26
CA ALA A 30 -4.66 -13.39 3.65
C ALA A 30 -3.95 -14.46 4.48
N TYR A 31 -3.01 -14.05 5.31
CA TYR A 31 -2.37 -14.98 6.25
C TYR A 31 -3.44 -15.59 7.15
N GLN A 32 -3.21 -16.82 7.58
CA GLN A 32 -4.12 -17.46 8.53
C GLN A 32 -4.08 -16.71 9.85
N MET A 33 -5.26 -16.55 10.48
CA MET A 33 -5.36 -15.95 11.80
C MET A 33 -4.45 -16.73 12.77
N PRO A 34 -3.46 -16.08 13.41
CA PRO A 34 -2.46 -16.77 14.23
C PRO A 34 -3.01 -17.24 15.58
N ILE A 35 -4.19 -16.76 15.94
CA ILE A 35 -4.85 -17.03 17.22
C ILE A 35 -6.31 -17.44 17.00
N GLN A 36 -6.89 -18.06 18.02
CA GLN A 36 -8.34 -18.21 18.09
C GLN A 36 -8.93 -16.95 18.75
N THR A 37 -9.77 -16.22 17.99
CA THR A 37 -10.52 -15.07 18.52
C THR A 37 -11.64 -15.51 19.46
N ALA A 38 -12.14 -14.61 20.30
CA ALA A 38 -13.21 -14.90 21.26
C ALA A 38 -14.51 -15.34 20.58
N SER A 39 -14.74 -14.90 19.36
CA SER A 39 -15.91 -15.26 18.56
C SER A 39 -15.61 -15.23 17.07
N ASP A 40 -16.15 -16.21 16.32
CA ASP A 40 -16.11 -16.24 14.86
C ASP A 40 -16.81 -15.02 14.21
N THR A 41 -17.66 -14.33 14.99
CA THR A 41 -18.35 -13.12 14.52
C THR A 41 -17.53 -11.84 14.72
N GLU A 42 -16.44 -11.88 15.44
CA GLU A 42 -15.55 -10.74 15.69
C GLU A 42 -14.94 -10.22 14.38
N SER A 43 -14.79 -8.89 14.26
CA SER A 43 -14.08 -8.30 13.12
C SER A 43 -12.66 -7.94 13.52
N VAL A 44 -11.68 -8.45 12.77
CA VAL A 44 -10.25 -8.18 12.96
C VAL A 44 -9.66 -7.69 11.64
N TYR A 45 -8.92 -6.59 11.70
CA TYR A 45 -8.15 -6.07 10.58
C TYR A 45 -6.78 -5.59 11.05
N LEU A 46 -5.74 -6.31 10.62
CA LEU A 46 -4.34 -5.94 10.82
C LEU A 46 -3.77 -5.48 9.48
N PHE A 47 -3.08 -4.36 9.47
CA PHE A 47 -2.42 -3.83 8.28
C PHE A 47 -1.05 -3.23 8.63
N ASN A 48 -0.14 -3.28 7.66
CA ASN A 48 1.12 -2.56 7.76
C ASN A 48 0.88 -1.12 7.30
N LEU A 49 1.16 -0.13 8.15
CA LEU A 49 0.91 1.28 7.85
C LEU A 49 1.90 1.83 6.82
N ASP A 50 3.14 1.32 6.81
CA ASP A 50 4.21 1.84 5.96
C ASP A 50 3.98 1.50 4.49
N THR A 51 3.40 0.33 4.21
CA THR A 51 3.11 -0.17 2.86
C THR A 51 1.63 -0.08 2.47
N GLY A 52 0.73 0.12 3.45
CA GLY A 52 -0.72 0.00 3.26
C GLY A 52 -1.22 -1.45 3.07
N LYS A 53 -0.32 -2.46 3.16
CA LYS A 53 -0.67 -3.88 2.94
C LYS A 53 -1.58 -4.40 4.06
N PRO A 54 -2.77 -4.94 3.75
CA PRO A 54 -3.55 -5.71 4.72
C PRO A 54 -2.85 -7.04 5.01
N ILE A 55 -2.78 -7.39 6.29
CA ILE A 55 -2.10 -8.60 6.78
C ILE A 55 -3.12 -9.65 7.22
N LEU A 56 -4.05 -9.29 8.11
CA LEU A 56 -5.11 -10.19 8.56
C LEU A 56 -6.48 -9.57 8.31
N ARG A 57 -7.41 -10.41 7.89
CA ARG A 57 -8.80 -10.06 7.66
C ARG A 57 -9.72 -11.13 8.22
N GLN A 58 -10.52 -10.78 9.20
CA GLN A 58 -11.65 -11.59 9.67
C GLN A 58 -12.87 -10.70 9.76
N ASN A 59 -13.90 -10.95 8.97
CA ASN A 59 -15.11 -10.13 8.91
C ASN A 59 -14.84 -8.61 8.84
N SER A 60 -13.72 -8.21 8.25
CA SER A 60 -13.18 -6.84 8.32
C SER A 60 -14.01 -5.81 7.52
N ASP A 61 -14.79 -6.29 6.56
CA ASP A 61 -15.72 -5.53 5.71
C ASP A 61 -17.17 -5.48 6.25
N GLN A 62 -17.45 -6.20 7.35
CA GLN A 62 -18.79 -6.22 7.92
C GLN A 62 -19.05 -4.95 8.74
N GLN A 63 -20.18 -4.29 8.49
CA GLN A 63 -20.65 -3.18 9.31
C GLN A 63 -20.98 -3.61 10.72
N ARG A 64 -20.48 -2.83 11.71
CA ARG A 64 -20.69 -3.03 13.13
C ARG A 64 -20.94 -1.72 13.85
N TYR A 65 -21.58 -1.80 14.99
CA TYR A 65 -21.58 -0.71 15.96
C TYR A 65 -20.17 -0.50 16.50
N ILE A 66 -19.72 0.74 16.58
CA ILE A 66 -18.32 1.10 16.86
C ILE A 66 -18.13 1.78 18.22
N ALA A 67 -19.22 2.02 18.93
CA ALA A 67 -19.19 2.68 20.23
C ALA A 67 -18.30 3.94 20.23
N SER A 68 -17.49 4.12 21.27
CA SER A 68 -16.60 5.29 21.43
C SER A 68 -15.44 5.37 20.44
N LEU A 69 -15.27 4.43 19.48
CA LEU A 69 -14.35 4.64 18.37
C LEU A 69 -14.80 5.81 17.48
N THR A 70 -16.08 6.16 17.49
CA THR A 70 -16.64 7.41 16.92
C THR A 70 -15.80 8.64 17.26
N LYS A 71 -15.25 8.70 18.48
CA LYS A 71 -14.46 9.84 18.98
C LYS A 71 -13.14 10.04 18.24
N MET A 72 -12.67 9.05 17.47
CA MET A 72 -11.51 9.25 16.60
C MET A 72 -11.82 10.30 15.53
N MET A 73 -12.97 10.21 14.86
CA MET A 73 -13.41 11.22 13.90
C MET A 73 -13.67 12.59 14.55
N THR A 74 -14.26 12.60 15.76
CA THR A 74 -14.46 13.84 16.51
C THR A 74 -13.16 14.55 16.85
N ALA A 75 -12.13 13.79 17.28
CA ALA A 75 -10.79 14.32 17.55
C ALA A 75 -10.10 14.80 16.28
N LEU A 76 -10.21 14.05 15.18
CA LEU A 76 -9.63 14.39 13.89
C LEU A 76 -10.16 15.75 13.38
N LEU A 77 -11.48 15.91 13.33
CA LEU A 77 -12.09 17.17 12.90
C LEU A 77 -11.78 18.34 13.85
N PHE A 78 -11.65 18.07 15.16
CA PHE A 78 -11.24 19.08 16.12
C PHE A 78 -9.84 19.62 15.82
N LEU A 79 -8.90 18.73 15.55
CA LEU A 79 -7.51 19.10 15.21
C LEU A 79 -7.42 19.75 13.82
N GLU A 80 -8.17 19.25 12.85
CA GLU A 80 -8.23 19.81 11.49
C GLU A 80 -8.95 21.16 11.44
N SER A 81 -9.70 21.56 12.48
CA SER A 81 -10.39 22.85 12.56
C SER A 81 -9.44 24.06 12.59
N GLY A 82 -8.14 23.84 12.88
CA GLY A 82 -7.12 24.89 12.99
C GLY A 82 -7.28 25.81 14.19
N LYS A 83 -8.18 25.46 15.13
CA LYS A 83 -8.37 26.28 16.35
C LYS A 83 -7.15 26.16 17.28
N ASP A 84 -6.83 27.24 17.97
CA ASP A 84 -5.78 27.24 18.99
C ASP A 84 -6.15 26.31 20.15
N MET A 85 -5.40 25.23 20.31
CA MET A 85 -5.62 24.22 21.35
C MET A 85 -5.38 24.75 22.78
N ASN A 86 -4.60 25.79 22.94
CA ASN A 86 -4.33 26.42 24.24
C ASN A 86 -5.38 27.47 24.63
N ALA A 87 -6.21 27.90 23.70
CA ALA A 87 -7.25 28.87 23.99
C ALA A 87 -8.36 28.25 24.84
N GLU A 88 -8.86 29.06 25.75
CA GLU A 88 -9.98 28.69 26.63
C GLU A 88 -11.32 28.84 25.93
N ILE A 89 -12.26 27.96 26.28
CA ILE A 89 -13.66 28.03 25.89
C ILE A 89 -14.56 27.86 27.10
N THR A 90 -15.68 28.56 27.11
CA THR A 90 -16.74 28.39 28.15
C THR A 90 -17.84 27.49 27.61
N ILE A 91 -18.17 26.42 28.35
CA ILE A 91 -19.14 25.42 27.96
C ILE A 91 -20.54 26.06 27.91
N PRO A 92 -21.20 26.06 26.72
CA PRO A 92 -22.44 26.79 26.52
C PRO A 92 -23.64 26.09 27.18
N THR A 93 -24.62 26.89 27.56
CA THR A 93 -25.89 26.40 28.16
C THR A 93 -26.72 25.55 27.18
N SER A 94 -26.51 25.67 25.89
CA SER A 94 -27.16 24.83 24.87
C SER A 94 -26.87 23.34 25.03
N LEU A 95 -25.76 22.95 25.68
CA LEU A 95 -25.42 21.54 25.97
C LEU A 95 -26.07 20.98 27.25
N THR A 96 -26.92 21.74 27.93
CA THR A 96 -27.51 21.27 29.20
C THR A 96 -28.31 19.97 29.05
N GLN A 97 -29.09 19.83 27.96
CA GLN A 97 -29.87 18.61 27.75
C GLN A 97 -28.96 17.44 27.36
N GLU A 98 -28.00 17.67 26.48
CA GLU A 98 -27.00 16.67 26.05
C GLU A 98 -26.23 16.09 27.22
N PHE A 99 -25.80 16.95 28.19
CA PHE A 99 -25.10 16.47 29.39
C PHE A 99 -26.00 15.62 30.30
N LYS A 100 -27.30 15.96 30.40
CA LYS A 100 -28.28 15.13 31.13
C LYS A 100 -28.49 13.78 30.48
N ASP A 101 -28.55 13.76 29.14
CA ASP A 101 -28.76 12.52 28.36
C ASP A 101 -27.53 11.61 28.48
N ILE A 102 -26.32 12.16 28.41
CA ILE A 102 -25.08 11.44 28.69
C ILE A 102 -25.06 10.84 30.10
N GLN A 103 -25.48 11.62 31.10
CA GLN A 103 -25.54 11.14 32.48
C GLN A 103 -26.57 10.03 32.65
N ASN A 104 -27.79 10.19 32.10
CA ASN A 104 -28.86 9.19 32.15
C ASN A 104 -28.44 7.86 31.48
N ALA A 105 -27.62 7.91 30.46
CA ALA A 105 -27.05 6.75 29.75
C ALA A 105 -25.80 6.18 30.44
N ASN A 106 -25.40 6.68 31.61
CA ASN A 106 -24.17 6.33 32.31
C ASN A 106 -22.91 6.44 31.40
N GLY A 107 -22.89 7.44 30.52
CA GLY A 107 -21.77 7.67 29.62
C GLY A 107 -20.51 8.11 30.35
N SER A 108 -19.33 7.71 29.88
CA SER A 108 -18.03 8.18 30.39
C SER A 108 -17.94 9.71 30.26
N THR A 109 -17.46 10.39 31.30
CA THR A 109 -17.28 11.86 31.32
C THR A 109 -15.97 12.25 31.98
N MET A 110 -15.54 13.47 31.75
CA MET A 110 -14.49 14.11 32.55
C MET A 110 -15.07 15.09 33.58
N ASN A 111 -16.37 14.97 33.85
CA ASN A 111 -17.14 15.78 34.80
C ASN A 111 -17.15 17.28 34.48
N LEU A 112 -17.36 17.62 33.21
CA LEU A 112 -17.54 19.02 32.80
C LEU A 112 -18.88 19.57 33.30
N ARG A 113 -18.92 20.88 33.53
CA ARG A 113 -20.11 21.60 33.94
C ARG A 113 -20.49 22.72 32.98
N ILE A 114 -21.77 22.96 32.81
CA ILE A 114 -22.27 24.10 32.03
C ILE A 114 -21.76 25.39 32.64
N GLY A 115 -21.15 26.27 31.81
CA GLY A 115 -20.49 27.51 32.26
C GLY A 115 -19.06 27.33 32.76
N GLU A 116 -18.52 26.12 32.76
CA GLU A 116 -17.11 25.88 33.04
C GLU A 116 -16.25 26.37 31.88
N THR A 117 -15.10 26.98 32.23
CA THR A 117 -14.10 27.43 31.25
C THR A 117 -12.90 26.49 31.29
N VAL A 118 -12.56 25.89 30.15
CA VAL A 118 -11.49 24.88 29.99
C VAL A 118 -10.69 25.18 28.73
N ARG A 119 -9.46 24.72 28.67
CA ARG A 119 -8.67 24.83 27.45
C ARG A 119 -9.12 23.76 26.44
N ARG A 120 -9.01 24.07 25.16
CA ARG A 120 -9.32 23.10 24.08
C ARG A 120 -8.48 21.83 24.17
N ILE A 121 -7.21 21.97 24.55
CA ILE A 121 -6.33 20.81 24.71
C ILE A 121 -6.82 19.86 25.83
N ASP A 122 -7.38 20.40 26.92
CA ASP A 122 -7.93 19.59 28.01
C ASP A 122 -9.13 18.74 27.54
N LEU A 123 -9.93 19.27 26.60
CA LEU A 123 -11.02 18.51 25.98
C LEU A 123 -10.49 17.37 25.10
N LEU A 124 -9.41 17.58 24.35
CA LEU A 124 -8.80 16.52 23.55
C LEU A 124 -8.29 15.37 24.44
N TYR A 125 -7.59 15.71 25.53
CA TYR A 125 -7.15 14.69 26.50
C TYR A 125 -8.35 13.99 27.17
N GLY A 126 -9.40 14.72 27.57
CA GLY A 126 -10.62 14.13 28.08
C GLY A 126 -11.27 13.13 27.10
N LEU A 127 -11.34 13.52 25.84
CA LEU A 127 -11.89 12.72 24.74
C LEU A 127 -11.13 11.40 24.52
N LEU A 128 -9.80 11.46 24.46
CA LEU A 128 -8.94 10.33 24.09
C LEU A 128 -8.54 9.48 25.29
N VAL A 129 -8.19 10.08 26.41
CA VAL A 129 -7.75 9.37 27.64
C VAL A 129 -8.93 8.73 28.35
N ALA A 130 -9.91 9.54 28.79
CA ALA A 130 -11.06 9.08 29.56
C ALA A 130 -12.26 8.65 28.70
N SER A 131 -12.16 8.77 27.37
CA SER A 131 -13.28 8.52 26.48
C SER A 131 -14.52 9.39 26.78
N ALA A 132 -14.31 10.63 27.23
CA ALA A 132 -15.33 11.53 27.75
C ALA A 132 -16.35 11.96 26.69
N ASN A 133 -17.65 11.66 26.93
CA ASN A 133 -18.71 12.04 26.00
C ASN A 133 -19.06 13.52 26.10
N ASP A 134 -19.02 14.10 27.33
CA ASP A 134 -19.18 15.53 27.55
C ASP A 134 -18.12 16.36 26.81
N ALA A 135 -16.85 15.91 26.77
CA ALA A 135 -15.80 16.54 25.97
C ALA A 135 -16.12 16.46 24.48
N ALA A 136 -16.62 15.32 23.96
CA ALA A 136 -17.00 15.16 22.57
C ALA A 136 -18.08 16.17 22.14
N SER A 137 -19.12 16.34 22.97
CA SER A 137 -20.21 17.27 22.69
C SER A 137 -19.74 18.73 22.74
N VAL A 138 -18.84 19.09 23.67
CA VAL A 138 -18.24 20.44 23.75
C VAL A 138 -17.37 20.71 22.51
N ILE A 139 -16.52 19.77 22.11
CA ILE A 139 -15.70 19.86 20.90
C ILE A 139 -16.57 20.09 19.67
N ALA A 140 -17.61 19.25 19.50
CA ALA A 140 -18.52 19.36 18.36
C ALA A 140 -19.22 20.73 18.33
N SER A 141 -19.70 21.21 19.50
CA SER A 141 -20.32 22.52 19.65
C SER A 141 -19.35 23.65 19.32
N ASP A 142 -18.10 23.58 19.78
CA ASP A 142 -17.08 24.61 19.50
C ASP A 142 -16.73 24.66 18.00
N VAL A 143 -16.55 23.52 17.35
CA VAL A 143 -16.16 23.47 15.92
C VAL A 143 -17.30 23.90 15.02
N SER A 144 -18.54 23.49 15.31
CA SER A 144 -19.71 23.75 14.45
C SER A 144 -20.48 25.04 14.81
N GLY A 145 -20.02 25.81 15.80
CA GLY A 145 -20.74 27.02 16.25
C GLY A 145 -22.04 26.72 17.00
N GLY A 146 -22.12 25.57 17.66
CA GLY A 146 -23.26 25.16 18.50
C GLY A 146 -24.19 24.12 17.86
N ASP A 147 -24.03 23.79 16.59
CA ASP A 147 -24.87 22.82 15.86
C ASP A 147 -24.21 21.43 15.77
N LEU A 148 -24.57 20.53 16.70
CA LEU A 148 -24.05 19.17 16.72
C LEU A 148 -24.45 18.38 15.46
N THR A 149 -25.60 18.68 14.85
CA THR A 149 -26.05 18.01 13.61
C THR A 149 -25.14 18.41 12.44
N ALA A 150 -24.79 19.69 12.35
CA ALA A 150 -23.82 20.14 11.34
C ALA A 150 -22.44 19.49 11.55
N PHE A 151 -22.01 19.26 12.81
CA PHE A 151 -20.76 18.54 13.07
C PHE A 151 -20.84 17.07 12.62
N VAL A 152 -21.93 16.38 12.89
CA VAL A 152 -22.15 15.00 12.41
C VAL A 152 -22.15 14.94 10.88
N ALA A 153 -22.70 15.93 10.20
CA ALA A 153 -22.61 16.02 8.75
C ALA A 153 -21.15 16.17 8.27
N GLN A 154 -20.32 16.95 8.98
CA GLN A 154 -18.88 17.06 8.71
C GLN A 154 -18.16 15.72 8.95
N MET A 155 -18.49 14.98 10.02
CA MET A 155 -17.92 13.64 10.28
C MET A 155 -18.19 12.68 9.10
N ASN A 156 -19.42 12.65 8.60
CA ASN A 156 -19.76 11.80 7.45
C ASN A 156 -19.10 12.26 6.16
N ALA A 157 -18.98 13.56 5.93
CA ALA A 157 -18.26 14.10 4.78
C ALA A 157 -16.78 13.71 4.83
N ARG A 158 -16.14 13.87 6.01
CA ARG A 158 -14.73 13.52 6.18
C ARG A 158 -14.46 12.01 6.04
N ALA A 159 -15.34 11.18 6.58
CA ALA A 159 -15.25 9.73 6.37
C ALA A 159 -15.27 9.38 4.87
N LYS A 160 -16.16 9.99 4.10
CA LYS A 160 -16.23 9.79 2.66
C LYS A 160 -14.95 10.27 1.94
N GLU A 161 -14.36 11.40 2.34
CA GLU A 161 -13.09 11.89 1.80
C GLU A 161 -11.93 10.93 2.08
N LEU A 162 -11.94 10.25 3.24
CA LEU A 162 -10.97 9.21 3.59
C LEU A 162 -11.23 7.88 2.86
N GLY A 163 -12.27 7.80 2.00
CA GLY A 163 -12.63 6.58 1.28
C GLY A 163 -13.36 5.55 2.14
N CYS A 164 -14.01 5.98 3.23
CA CYS A 164 -14.86 5.12 4.04
C CYS A 164 -16.25 5.03 3.40
N THR A 165 -16.56 3.89 2.80
CA THR A 165 -17.82 3.67 2.06
C THR A 165 -18.93 3.08 2.91
N ASP A 166 -18.55 2.40 3.99
CA ASP A 166 -19.44 1.64 4.85
C ASP A 166 -19.52 2.21 6.28
N THR A 167 -19.17 3.51 6.42
CA THR A 167 -19.18 4.25 7.68
C THR A 167 -20.30 5.27 7.70
N THR A 168 -21.06 5.29 8.80
CA THR A 168 -22.05 6.33 9.08
C THR A 168 -21.93 6.77 10.53
N PHE A 169 -21.95 8.08 10.75
CA PHE A 169 -22.03 8.70 12.07
C PHE A 169 -23.40 9.34 12.26
N SER A 170 -24.00 9.14 13.43
CA SER A 170 -25.28 9.73 13.85
C SER A 170 -25.15 10.57 15.11
N CYS A 171 -24.04 10.43 15.86
CA CYS A 171 -23.70 11.27 17.00
C CYS A 171 -22.18 11.42 17.13
N VAL A 172 -21.76 12.36 17.97
CA VAL A 172 -20.36 12.78 18.08
C VAL A 172 -19.49 11.92 19.02
N HIS A 173 -20.07 11.02 19.78
CA HIS A 173 -19.39 10.28 20.86
C HIS A 173 -19.58 8.75 20.82
N GLY A 174 -20.59 8.23 20.10
CA GLY A 174 -20.88 6.80 20.00
C GLY A 174 -21.51 6.16 21.23
N LEU A 175 -22.14 6.97 22.11
CA LEU A 175 -22.83 6.48 23.28
C LEU A 175 -24.17 5.82 22.91
N TYR A 176 -24.83 6.36 21.89
CA TYR A 176 -26.07 5.82 21.34
C TYR A 176 -25.73 4.99 20.11
N ASP A 177 -26.08 3.71 20.12
CA ASP A 177 -25.71 2.77 19.06
C ASP A 177 -26.47 2.97 17.74
N TYR A 178 -27.57 3.73 17.78
CA TYR A 178 -28.44 3.90 16.63
C TYR A 178 -27.80 4.77 15.54
N GLY A 179 -27.13 4.12 14.58
CA GLY A 179 -26.61 4.75 13.36
C GLY A 179 -25.11 5.08 13.35
N ASN A 180 -24.37 4.86 14.44
CA ASN A 180 -22.91 4.88 14.40
C ASN A 180 -22.39 3.49 14.03
N VAL A 181 -22.17 3.27 12.74
CA VAL A 181 -21.70 2.01 12.21
C VAL A 181 -20.49 2.23 11.32
N SER A 182 -19.60 1.25 11.27
CA SER A 182 -18.42 1.23 10.40
C SER A 182 -17.94 -0.20 10.18
N THR A 183 -16.96 -0.38 9.33
CA THR A 183 -16.21 -1.62 9.18
C THR A 183 -14.82 -1.47 9.81
N ALA A 184 -14.13 -2.58 10.06
CA ALA A 184 -12.75 -2.53 10.55
C ALA A 184 -11.80 -1.90 9.52
N GLU A 185 -12.04 -2.13 8.24
CA GLU A 185 -11.25 -1.53 7.16
C GLU A 185 -11.44 0.00 7.05
N ASP A 186 -12.66 0.49 7.19
CA ASP A 186 -12.92 1.93 7.19
C ASP A 186 -12.35 2.62 8.43
N LEU A 187 -12.48 1.98 9.61
CA LEU A 187 -11.87 2.49 10.83
C LEU A 187 -10.35 2.54 10.75
N ALA A 188 -9.71 1.63 10.03
CA ALA A 188 -8.27 1.67 9.77
C ALA A 188 -7.86 2.92 8.99
N LYS A 189 -8.65 3.36 8.00
CA LYS A 189 -8.41 4.59 7.23
C LYS A 189 -8.52 5.83 8.14
N ILE A 190 -9.57 5.88 8.97
CA ILE A 190 -9.75 6.96 9.96
C ILE A 190 -8.59 6.96 10.96
N ALA A 191 -8.21 5.78 11.46
CA ALA A 191 -7.11 5.61 12.40
C ALA A 191 -5.76 6.06 11.81
N ALA A 192 -5.48 5.73 10.56
CA ALA A 192 -4.27 6.18 9.86
C ALA A 192 -4.21 7.72 9.75
N ALA A 193 -5.34 8.38 9.45
CA ALA A 193 -5.43 9.84 9.44
C ALA A 193 -5.17 10.44 10.84
N CYS A 194 -5.70 9.80 11.89
CA CYS A 194 -5.43 10.21 13.28
C CYS A 194 -3.96 9.98 13.67
N TYR A 195 -3.38 8.85 13.27
CA TYR A 195 -1.98 8.50 13.57
C TYR A 195 -0.99 9.50 12.99
N ALA A 196 -1.28 10.07 11.83
CA ALA A 196 -0.47 11.10 11.18
C ALA A 196 -0.43 12.44 11.95
N ASN A 197 -1.29 12.63 12.98
CA ASN A 197 -1.34 13.84 13.76
C ASN A 197 -0.62 13.66 15.12
N GLU A 198 0.51 14.35 15.29
CA GLU A 198 1.35 14.25 16.50
C GLU A 198 0.58 14.61 17.78
N THR A 199 -0.26 15.66 17.74
CA THR A 199 -1.05 16.09 18.92
C THR A 199 -2.09 15.04 19.32
N TYR A 200 -2.71 14.38 18.30
CA TYR A 200 -3.57 13.24 18.55
C TYR A 200 -2.83 12.12 19.27
N MET A 201 -1.69 11.71 18.71
CA MET A 201 -0.90 10.59 19.23
C MET A 201 -0.32 10.89 20.61
N GLN A 202 0.09 12.12 20.87
CA GLN A 202 0.51 12.54 22.22
C GLN A 202 -0.60 12.34 23.25
N ALA A 203 -1.82 12.79 22.94
CA ALA A 203 -2.96 12.61 23.83
C ALA A 203 -3.38 11.13 23.97
N ALA A 204 -3.42 10.39 22.85
CA ALA A 204 -3.82 8.98 22.82
C ALA A 204 -2.84 8.03 23.53
N ASN A 205 -1.55 8.41 23.64
CA ASN A 205 -0.52 7.66 24.37
C ASN A 205 -0.42 8.04 25.87
N THR A 206 -1.27 8.94 26.35
CA THR A 206 -1.18 9.42 27.73
C THR A 206 -1.95 8.49 28.67
N LEU A 207 -1.24 7.87 29.62
CA LEU A 207 -1.84 6.97 30.62
C LEU A 207 -2.66 7.73 31.66
N THR A 208 -2.17 8.91 32.09
CA THR A 208 -2.80 9.73 33.11
C THR A 208 -2.64 11.21 32.73
N TYR A 209 -3.75 11.95 32.79
CA TYR A 209 -3.74 13.38 32.53
C TYR A 209 -4.42 14.15 33.68
N THR A 210 -3.78 15.23 34.12
CA THR A 210 -4.32 16.06 35.19
C THR A 210 -4.84 17.38 34.59
N LEU A 211 -6.16 17.56 34.69
CA LEU A 211 -6.81 18.81 34.33
C LEU A 211 -6.59 19.86 35.41
N PRO A 212 -6.27 21.09 35.07
CA PRO A 212 -6.10 22.16 36.05
C PRO A 212 -7.45 22.51 36.71
N ALA A 213 -7.37 23.23 37.83
CA ALA A 213 -8.54 23.87 38.43
C ALA A 213 -9.17 24.87 37.43
N THR A 214 -10.51 25.01 37.54
CA THR A 214 -11.30 25.89 36.64
C THR A 214 -12.17 26.83 37.48
N ASN A 215 -12.90 27.71 36.80
CA ASN A 215 -13.86 28.57 37.47
C ASN A 215 -14.95 27.82 38.26
N LEU A 216 -15.26 26.56 37.93
CA LEU A 216 -16.29 25.73 38.58
C LEU A 216 -15.75 24.50 39.32
N HIS A 217 -14.48 24.15 39.12
CA HIS A 217 -13.76 23.12 39.87
C HIS A 217 -12.51 23.72 40.52
N GLN A 218 -12.55 23.85 41.85
CA GLN A 218 -11.45 24.47 42.61
C GLN A 218 -10.20 23.61 42.70
N ASN A 219 -10.33 22.27 42.49
CA ASN A 219 -9.23 21.33 42.54
C ASN A 219 -8.95 20.76 41.17
N GLU A 220 -7.71 20.33 40.95
CA GLU A 220 -7.31 19.54 39.82
C GLU A 220 -8.08 18.22 39.72
N ARG A 221 -8.27 17.70 38.53
CA ARG A 221 -8.95 16.42 38.27
C ARG A 221 -8.03 15.53 37.45
N THR A 222 -7.76 14.34 37.95
CA THR A 222 -6.94 13.36 37.21
C THR A 222 -7.84 12.36 36.51
N ILE A 223 -7.64 12.20 35.23
CA ILE A 223 -8.25 11.18 34.36
C ILE A 223 -7.23 10.12 33.97
N LYS A 224 -7.68 8.88 33.78
CA LYS A 224 -6.84 7.74 33.41
C LYS A 224 -7.28 7.16 32.07
N ALA A 225 -6.32 6.59 31.35
CA ALA A 225 -6.57 5.95 30.08
C ALA A 225 -7.53 4.76 30.21
N THR A 226 -8.43 4.65 29.24
CA THR A 226 -9.24 3.44 29.05
C THR A 226 -8.49 2.34 28.32
N ASN A 227 -7.38 2.65 27.68
CA ASN A 227 -6.49 1.70 27.03
C ASN A 227 -5.50 1.12 28.05
N LEU A 228 -5.77 -0.10 28.50
CA LEU A 228 -4.93 -0.77 29.50
C LEU A 228 -3.58 -1.23 28.93
N MET A 229 -3.42 -1.38 27.62
CA MET A 229 -2.13 -1.77 27.03
C MET A 229 -1.05 -0.68 27.18
N LEU A 230 -1.44 0.54 27.57
CA LEU A 230 -0.48 1.61 27.91
C LEU A 230 0.09 1.50 29.33
N ASP A 231 -0.56 0.70 30.21
CA ASP A 231 -0.16 0.56 31.60
C ASP A 231 0.94 -0.53 31.73
N PRO A 232 2.17 -0.19 32.13
CA PRO A 232 3.25 -1.15 32.27
C PRO A 232 2.97 -2.29 33.27
N GLU A 233 2.04 -2.10 34.20
CA GLU A 233 1.64 -3.12 35.17
C GLU A 233 0.57 -4.09 34.62
N TYR A 234 0.01 -3.81 33.45
CA TYR A 234 -1.03 -4.64 32.87
C TYR A 234 -0.44 -5.86 32.13
N ALA A 235 -1.03 -7.04 32.31
CA ALA A 235 -0.52 -8.31 31.80
C ALA A 235 -0.27 -8.34 30.28
N TYR A 236 -1.05 -7.58 29.53
CA TYR A 236 -0.94 -7.50 28.05
C TYR A 236 -0.32 -6.21 27.56
N HIS A 237 0.37 -5.46 28.45
CA HIS A 237 1.18 -4.32 28.05
C HIS A 237 2.27 -4.75 27.04
N ARG A 238 2.53 -3.86 26.07
CA ARG A 238 3.67 -4.00 25.14
C ARG A 238 4.27 -2.62 24.90
N ASP A 239 5.58 -2.50 25.06
CA ASP A 239 6.32 -1.25 24.89
C ASP A 239 6.21 -0.66 23.49
N TYR A 240 5.91 -1.50 22.49
CA TYR A 240 5.71 -1.08 21.10
C TYR A 240 4.30 -0.56 20.81
N VAL A 241 3.32 -0.68 21.70
CA VAL A 241 1.95 -0.19 21.49
C VAL A 241 1.90 1.33 21.50
N ARG A 242 1.12 1.90 20.57
CA ARG A 242 0.93 3.34 20.38
C ARG A 242 -0.55 3.67 20.30
N GLY A 243 -1.13 4.19 21.41
CA GLY A 243 -2.55 4.60 21.48
C GLY A 243 -3.47 3.43 21.11
N MET A 244 -4.64 3.58 20.57
CA MET A 244 -5.33 4.81 20.17
C MET A 244 -6.62 4.99 20.94
N LYS A 245 -7.65 4.10 20.69
CA LYS A 245 -8.99 4.29 21.23
C LYS A 245 -9.69 2.98 21.51
N THR A 246 -10.37 2.94 22.66
CA THR A 246 -11.26 1.87 23.08
C THR A 246 -12.73 2.27 22.88
N GLY A 247 -13.60 1.28 22.71
CA GLY A 247 -15.05 1.45 22.66
C GLY A 247 -15.77 0.30 23.35
N PHE A 248 -16.90 0.61 23.96
CA PHE A 248 -17.79 -0.40 24.51
C PHE A 248 -19.22 0.12 24.61
N THR A 249 -20.15 -0.65 24.11
CA THR A 249 -21.58 -0.64 24.47
C THR A 249 -22.06 -2.09 24.50
N THR A 250 -23.24 -2.35 25.04
CA THR A 250 -23.80 -3.71 25.07
C THR A 250 -24.01 -4.29 23.67
N LEU A 251 -24.34 -3.46 22.67
CA LEU A 251 -24.57 -3.91 21.30
C LEU A 251 -23.27 -4.01 20.48
N ALA A 252 -22.31 -3.11 20.72
CA ALA A 252 -21.04 -3.09 20.00
C ALA A 252 -20.07 -4.18 20.49
N GLY A 253 -20.21 -4.63 21.73
CA GLY A 253 -19.17 -5.39 22.39
C GLY A 253 -17.94 -4.52 22.68
N ARG A 254 -16.80 -5.14 22.94
CA ARG A 254 -15.51 -4.45 23.06
C ARG A 254 -14.95 -4.13 21.68
N CYS A 255 -14.56 -2.90 21.49
CA CYS A 255 -13.93 -2.40 20.29
C CYS A 255 -12.59 -1.73 20.65
N PHE A 256 -11.56 -1.97 19.85
CA PHE A 256 -10.26 -1.38 20.07
C PHE A 256 -9.56 -1.09 18.75
N VAL A 257 -8.94 0.08 18.69
CA VAL A 257 -8.01 0.46 17.62
C VAL A 257 -6.69 0.81 18.28
N THR A 258 -5.61 0.23 17.77
CA THR A 258 -4.26 0.52 18.26
C THR A 258 -3.26 0.49 17.09
N PHE A 259 -2.16 1.22 17.25
CA PHE A 259 -0.96 1.02 16.44
C PHE A 259 0.14 0.37 17.29
N ALA A 260 1.09 -0.23 16.62
CA ALA A 260 2.27 -0.81 17.21
C ALA A 260 3.47 -0.48 16.34
N GLN A 261 4.56 0.01 16.95
CA GLN A 261 5.77 0.41 16.23
C GLN A 261 7.00 -0.18 16.87
N GLN A 262 7.77 -0.94 16.06
CA GLN A 262 9.03 -1.55 16.46
C GLN A 262 9.95 -1.64 15.24
N ASP A 263 11.26 -1.43 15.44
CA ASP A 263 12.31 -1.58 14.43
C ASP A 263 12.06 -0.85 13.11
N GLY A 264 11.37 0.31 13.18
CA GLY A 264 11.06 1.14 12.01
C GLY A 264 9.76 0.76 11.28
N HIS A 265 9.07 -0.32 11.69
CA HIS A 265 7.83 -0.79 11.09
C HIS A 265 6.62 -0.49 11.97
N THR A 266 5.50 -0.15 11.32
CA THR A 266 4.27 0.23 12.01
C THR A 266 3.10 -0.62 11.55
N TYR A 267 2.43 -1.27 12.50
CA TYR A 267 1.18 -1.99 12.27
C TYR A 267 0.00 -1.24 12.88
N GLY A 268 -1.11 -1.22 12.17
CA GLY A 268 -2.42 -0.81 12.70
C GLY A 268 -3.31 -2.02 12.89
N LEU A 269 -3.99 -2.10 14.05
CA LEU A 269 -4.90 -3.18 14.39
C LEU A 269 -6.25 -2.62 14.81
N VAL A 270 -7.31 -3.13 14.18
CA VAL A 270 -8.70 -2.84 14.53
C VAL A 270 -9.39 -4.14 14.92
N VAL A 271 -9.99 -4.16 16.11
CA VAL A 271 -10.79 -5.27 16.63
C VAL A 271 -12.17 -4.75 17.01
N LEU A 272 -13.25 -5.36 16.49
CA LEU A 272 -14.64 -4.98 16.75
C LEU A 272 -15.45 -6.19 17.21
N GLY A 273 -16.24 -5.99 18.25
CA GLY A 273 -17.19 -7.02 18.73
C GLY A 273 -16.55 -8.10 19.59
N SER A 274 -15.39 -7.87 20.16
CA SER A 274 -14.74 -8.76 21.13
C SER A 274 -15.39 -8.68 22.52
N ASP A 275 -14.90 -9.47 23.45
CA ASP A 275 -15.35 -9.45 24.84
C ASP A 275 -14.36 -8.78 25.80
N MET A 276 -14.81 -8.58 27.04
CA MET A 276 -14.04 -7.88 28.07
C MET A 276 -12.73 -8.59 28.44
N ASN A 277 -12.68 -9.91 28.38
CA ASN A 277 -11.57 -10.70 28.89
C ASN A 277 -10.50 -10.96 27.84
N ASN A 278 -10.87 -10.91 26.56
CA ASN A 278 -10.03 -11.38 25.48
C ASN A 278 -9.41 -10.25 24.65
N ILE A 279 -10.06 -9.11 24.46
CA ILE A 279 -9.66 -8.07 23.50
C ILE A 279 -8.17 -7.66 23.59
N TYR A 280 -7.65 -7.46 24.80
CA TYR A 280 -6.25 -7.05 24.96
C TYR A 280 -5.27 -8.21 24.80
N ARG A 281 -5.68 -9.44 25.19
CA ARG A 281 -4.91 -10.66 24.92
C ARG A 281 -4.77 -10.88 23.42
N GLU A 282 -5.87 -10.81 22.70
CA GLU A 282 -5.92 -10.98 21.25
C GLU A 282 -5.09 -9.95 20.53
N CYS A 283 -5.21 -8.68 20.91
CA CYS A 283 -4.39 -7.62 20.32
C CYS A 283 -2.90 -7.85 20.57
N ALA A 284 -2.51 -8.24 21.79
CA ALA A 284 -1.11 -8.52 22.11
C ALA A 284 -0.57 -9.70 21.31
N GLU A 285 -1.30 -10.81 21.26
CA GLU A 285 -0.88 -12.02 20.54
C GLU A 285 -0.81 -11.80 19.01
N ILE A 286 -1.75 -11.05 18.42
CA ILE A 286 -1.74 -10.69 16.99
C ILE A 286 -0.53 -9.81 16.67
N LEU A 287 -0.24 -8.81 17.50
CA LEU A 287 0.88 -7.89 17.29
C LEU A 287 2.24 -8.58 17.53
N ASP A 288 2.35 -9.43 18.58
CA ASP A 288 3.52 -10.25 18.81
C ASP A 288 3.83 -11.16 17.61
N TRP A 289 2.78 -11.78 17.04
CA TRP A 289 2.91 -12.58 15.84
C TRP A 289 3.36 -11.74 14.65
N ALA A 290 2.78 -10.56 14.44
CA ALA A 290 3.15 -9.70 13.32
C ALA A 290 4.65 -9.35 13.36
N PHE A 291 5.15 -8.88 14.50
CA PHE A 291 6.58 -8.54 14.62
C PHE A 291 7.53 -9.75 14.59
N SER A 292 7.05 -10.94 14.91
CA SER A 292 7.87 -12.17 14.85
C SER A 292 7.87 -12.85 13.48
N SER A 293 6.85 -12.60 12.64
CA SER A 293 6.65 -13.30 11.38
C SER A 293 7.11 -12.51 10.16
N PHE A 294 7.26 -11.20 10.29
CA PHE A 294 7.70 -10.31 9.22
C PHE A 294 9.10 -9.77 9.52
N SER A 295 9.91 -9.64 8.49
CA SER A 295 11.28 -9.13 8.59
C SER A 295 11.73 -8.48 7.28
N ASP A 296 12.82 -7.72 7.35
CA ASP A 296 13.51 -7.25 6.15
C ASP A 296 14.09 -8.44 5.39
N ARG A 297 13.80 -8.49 4.09
CA ARG A 297 14.23 -9.55 3.16
C ARG A 297 14.92 -8.93 1.97
N GLN A 298 16.00 -9.56 1.50
CA GLN A 298 16.54 -9.26 0.18
C GLN A 298 15.63 -9.88 -0.88
N LEU A 299 14.99 -9.06 -1.70
CA LEU A 299 14.06 -9.48 -2.76
C LEU A 299 14.80 -9.73 -4.07
N VAL A 300 15.81 -8.92 -4.34
CA VAL A 300 16.65 -9.00 -5.53
C VAL A 300 18.10 -8.82 -5.14
N ASP A 301 18.97 -9.70 -5.59
CA ASP A 301 20.41 -9.55 -5.56
C ASP A 301 20.96 -9.17 -6.95
N THR A 302 22.26 -8.85 -7.04
CA THR A 302 22.92 -8.48 -8.28
C THR A 302 23.52 -9.67 -9.04
N GLU A 303 23.55 -10.87 -8.44
CA GLU A 303 24.25 -12.04 -8.97
C GLU A 303 23.31 -13.04 -9.66
N THR A 304 22.02 -12.93 -9.42
CA THR A 304 21.01 -13.85 -9.97
C THR A 304 20.51 -13.36 -11.33
N VAL A 305 20.46 -14.24 -12.32
CA VAL A 305 19.85 -13.97 -13.62
C VAL A 305 18.34 -13.82 -13.43
N LEU A 306 17.82 -12.62 -13.69
CA LEU A 306 16.39 -12.35 -13.56
C LEU A 306 15.62 -12.71 -14.84
N THR A 307 16.19 -12.44 -16.00
CA THR A 307 15.60 -12.77 -17.31
C THR A 307 16.66 -12.83 -18.40
N THR A 308 16.25 -13.26 -19.59
CA THR A 308 17.12 -13.27 -20.78
C THR A 308 16.39 -12.64 -21.95
N ILE A 309 17.13 -11.97 -22.84
CA ILE A 309 16.61 -11.48 -24.12
C ILE A 309 17.40 -12.08 -25.29
N PRO A 310 16.76 -12.40 -26.43
CA PRO A 310 17.42 -12.94 -27.60
C PRO A 310 18.51 -12.02 -28.13
N LEU A 311 19.68 -12.60 -28.44
CA LEU A 311 20.81 -11.90 -29.03
C LEU A 311 20.89 -12.17 -30.53
N THR A 312 20.92 -11.12 -31.31
CA THR A 312 21.10 -11.21 -32.78
C THR A 312 22.52 -10.84 -33.21
N LYS A 313 22.97 -11.32 -34.36
CA LYS A 313 24.32 -11.10 -34.92
C LYS A 313 25.45 -11.65 -34.04
N CYS A 314 25.18 -12.67 -33.26
CA CYS A 314 26.15 -13.47 -32.55
C CYS A 314 25.83 -14.94 -32.83
N ARG A 315 26.86 -15.78 -33.01
CA ARG A 315 26.71 -17.22 -33.28
C ARG A 315 27.08 -18.08 -32.08
N THR A 316 27.85 -17.50 -31.19
CA THR A 316 28.35 -18.17 -29.99
C THR A 316 27.41 -18.07 -28.82
N GLU A 317 26.51 -17.05 -28.84
CA GLU A 317 25.54 -16.79 -27.78
C GLU A 317 24.17 -16.51 -28.43
N GLU A 318 23.10 -17.13 -27.87
CA GLU A 318 21.74 -16.99 -28.39
C GLU A 318 20.92 -15.95 -27.60
N ALA A 319 21.35 -15.64 -26.38
CA ALA A 319 20.63 -14.70 -25.46
C ALA A 319 21.64 -13.91 -24.63
N VAL A 320 21.17 -12.75 -24.16
CA VAL A 320 21.82 -11.93 -23.13
C VAL A 320 21.17 -12.22 -21.80
N GLU A 321 21.94 -12.60 -20.80
CA GLU A 321 21.51 -12.73 -19.42
C GLU A 321 21.47 -11.36 -18.78
N LEU A 322 20.34 -11.06 -18.10
CA LEU A 322 20.09 -9.80 -17.43
C LEU A 322 20.01 -9.99 -15.91
N TYR A 323 20.75 -9.16 -15.22
CA TYR A 323 20.89 -9.09 -13.78
C TYR A 323 20.38 -7.75 -13.28
N ALA A 324 20.00 -7.64 -12.01
CA ALA A 324 19.70 -6.35 -11.45
C ALA A 324 20.97 -5.51 -11.28
N ALA A 325 20.92 -4.23 -11.64
CA ALA A 325 22.02 -3.29 -11.43
C ALA A 325 22.27 -2.98 -9.95
N SER A 326 21.25 -3.15 -9.11
CA SER A 326 21.32 -2.94 -7.66
C SER A 326 20.40 -3.92 -6.94
N GLY A 327 20.77 -4.29 -5.71
CA GLY A 327 19.90 -5.07 -4.83
C GLY A 327 18.67 -4.26 -4.41
N LEU A 328 17.57 -4.96 -4.15
CA LEU A 328 16.35 -4.41 -3.58
C LEU A 328 15.94 -5.23 -2.38
N SER A 329 15.64 -4.55 -1.26
CA SER A 329 15.09 -5.17 -0.05
C SER A 329 13.66 -4.73 0.17
N GLY A 330 12.88 -5.54 0.88
CA GLY A 330 11.54 -5.23 1.29
C GLY A 330 11.16 -5.93 2.59
N TYR A 331 10.17 -5.39 3.28
CA TYR A 331 9.67 -5.97 4.52
C TYR A 331 8.48 -6.89 4.23
N GLY A 332 8.55 -8.15 4.65
CA GLY A 332 7.52 -9.13 4.36
C GLY A 332 7.65 -10.43 5.14
N HIS A 333 6.64 -11.30 4.98
CA HIS A 333 6.62 -12.65 5.55
C HIS A 333 7.55 -13.58 4.77
N ALA A 334 8.06 -14.63 5.43
CA ALA A 334 8.96 -15.59 4.79
C ALA A 334 8.31 -16.30 3.59
N ASP A 335 7.00 -16.51 3.63
CA ASP A 335 6.23 -17.19 2.58
C ASP A 335 5.75 -16.24 1.47
N ASP A 336 5.99 -14.93 1.56
CA ASP A 336 5.61 -13.97 0.51
C ASP A 336 6.34 -14.28 -0.79
N GLU A 337 5.60 -14.34 -1.89
CA GLU A 337 6.14 -14.60 -3.23
C GLU A 337 6.73 -13.33 -3.83
N VAL A 338 7.97 -13.43 -4.35
CA VAL A 338 8.59 -12.36 -5.13
C VAL A 338 8.28 -12.59 -6.59
N THR A 339 7.63 -11.62 -7.25
CA THR A 339 7.32 -11.68 -8.68
C THR A 339 7.86 -10.45 -9.41
N PHE A 340 8.03 -10.57 -10.74
CA PHE A 340 8.65 -9.55 -11.57
C PHE A 340 7.78 -9.23 -12.79
N GLU A 341 7.72 -7.94 -13.11
CA GLU A 341 7.23 -7.47 -14.40
C GLU A 341 8.40 -6.84 -15.17
N PHE A 342 8.73 -7.42 -16.33
CA PHE A 342 9.87 -7.02 -17.10
C PHE A 342 9.50 -6.05 -18.24
N SER A 343 10.22 -4.93 -18.32
CA SER A 343 10.18 -4.00 -19.44
C SER A 343 11.52 -4.09 -20.20
N VAL A 344 11.60 -5.04 -21.15
CA VAL A 344 12.81 -5.34 -21.93
C VAL A 344 12.48 -5.37 -23.43
N PRO A 345 13.44 -5.08 -24.33
CA PRO A 345 13.23 -5.22 -25.75
C PRO A 345 13.06 -6.70 -26.15
N GLU A 346 12.30 -6.97 -27.22
CA GLU A 346 12.10 -8.32 -27.76
C GLU A 346 13.42 -9.02 -28.16
N SER A 347 14.43 -8.26 -28.52
CA SER A 347 15.80 -8.75 -28.82
C SER A 347 16.80 -7.60 -28.82
N THR A 348 18.08 -7.92 -28.68
CA THR A 348 19.17 -6.96 -28.88
C THR A 348 20.17 -7.49 -29.89
N SER A 349 20.93 -6.59 -30.51
CA SER A 349 22.01 -7.01 -31.39
C SER A 349 23.37 -6.92 -30.68
N ALA A 350 24.24 -7.93 -30.86
CA ALA A 350 25.63 -7.73 -30.49
C ALA A 350 26.20 -6.51 -31.29
N THR A 351 26.94 -5.57 -30.72
CA THR A 351 27.78 -5.61 -29.54
C THR A 351 27.10 -4.95 -28.34
N VAL A 352 26.99 -5.66 -27.24
CA VAL A 352 26.48 -5.15 -25.97
C VAL A 352 27.68 -5.10 -25.02
N LYS A 353 27.91 -3.98 -24.36
CA LYS A 353 28.99 -3.83 -23.38
C LYS A 353 28.56 -4.37 -22.02
N GLU A 354 29.54 -4.86 -21.28
CA GLU A 354 29.35 -5.15 -19.85
C GLU A 354 28.78 -3.91 -19.11
N GLY A 355 27.82 -4.10 -18.24
CA GLY A 355 27.11 -3.05 -17.50
C GLY A 355 26.08 -2.25 -18.32
N ALA A 356 25.83 -2.63 -19.58
CA ALA A 356 24.81 -1.95 -20.39
C ALA A 356 23.41 -2.19 -19.81
N VAL A 357 22.66 -1.12 -19.58
CA VAL A 357 21.24 -1.20 -19.19
C VAL A 357 20.41 -1.57 -20.41
N LEU A 358 19.67 -2.68 -20.32
CA LEU A 358 18.87 -3.23 -21.43
C LEU A 358 17.36 -3.29 -21.09
N GLY A 359 16.95 -2.76 -19.97
CA GLY A 359 15.56 -2.71 -19.54
C GLY A 359 15.42 -2.49 -18.04
N THR A 360 14.23 -2.72 -17.54
CA THR A 360 13.91 -2.62 -16.11
C THR A 360 13.07 -3.80 -15.67
N ALA A 361 13.11 -4.11 -14.37
CA ALA A 361 12.18 -5.03 -13.72
C ALA A 361 11.47 -4.31 -12.58
N THR A 362 10.14 -4.30 -12.60
CA THR A 362 9.34 -3.92 -11.45
C THR A 362 9.18 -5.14 -10.56
N VAL A 363 9.51 -4.99 -9.30
CA VAL A 363 9.55 -6.07 -8.30
C VAL A 363 8.32 -5.98 -7.41
N TYR A 364 7.63 -7.09 -7.25
CA TYR A 364 6.46 -7.21 -6.39
C TYR A 364 6.73 -8.23 -5.29
N LEU A 365 6.25 -7.94 -4.09
CA LEU A 365 6.22 -8.85 -2.96
C LEU A 365 4.76 -9.14 -2.64
N ASP A 366 4.32 -10.38 -2.87
CA ASP A 366 2.93 -10.79 -2.69
C ASP A 366 1.93 -9.86 -3.40
N GLY A 367 2.29 -9.44 -4.65
CA GLY A 367 1.50 -8.54 -5.49
C GLY A 367 1.57 -7.05 -5.16
N TYR A 368 2.30 -6.64 -4.12
CA TYR A 368 2.56 -5.23 -3.82
C TYR A 368 3.86 -4.77 -4.47
N GLU A 369 3.81 -3.64 -5.17
CA GLU A 369 4.99 -3.06 -5.82
C GLU A 369 5.99 -2.58 -4.77
N MET A 370 7.23 -3.12 -4.85
CA MET A 370 8.32 -2.77 -3.95
C MET A 370 9.31 -1.78 -4.58
N GLY A 371 9.30 -1.67 -5.89
CA GLY A 371 10.16 -0.76 -6.64
C GLY A 371 10.60 -1.32 -7.98
N THR A 372 11.42 -0.55 -8.69
CA THR A 372 11.94 -0.91 -10.01
C THR A 372 13.47 -0.92 -9.99
N VAL A 373 14.08 -1.92 -10.61
CA VAL A 373 15.53 -2.04 -10.77
C VAL A 373 15.91 -2.04 -12.25
N ASP A 374 17.02 -1.41 -12.59
CA ASP A 374 17.60 -1.50 -13.93
C ASP A 374 18.16 -2.90 -14.18
N LEU A 375 18.01 -3.38 -15.41
CA LEU A 375 18.53 -4.66 -15.85
C LEU A 375 19.79 -4.47 -16.68
N VAL A 376 20.89 -5.08 -16.22
CA VAL A 376 22.23 -4.97 -16.80
C VAL A 376 22.79 -6.34 -17.18
N THR A 377 23.77 -6.34 -18.07
CA THR A 377 24.56 -7.54 -18.37
C THR A 377 25.90 -7.52 -17.65
N HIS A 378 26.37 -8.65 -17.16
CA HIS A 378 27.64 -8.82 -16.45
C HIS A 378 28.81 -9.19 -17.38
N LYS A 379 28.56 -9.35 -18.68
CA LYS A 379 29.61 -9.61 -19.66
C LYS A 379 29.41 -8.81 -20.95
N GLU A 380 30.47 -8.62 -21.70
CA GLU A 380 30.43 -8.06 -23.06
C GLU A 380 30.02 -9.14 -24.08
N TYR A 381 29.07 -8.80 -24.95
CA TYR A 381 28.67 -9.64 -26.10
C TYR A 381 29.16 -9.00 -27.38
N VAL A 382 30.03 -9.69 -28.09
CA VAL A 382 30.68 -9.17 -29.32
C VAL A 382 30.07 -9.80 -30.56
N SER A 383 29.78 -8.99 -31.56
CA SER A 383 29.28 -9.49 -32.84
C SER A 383 30.40 -10.19 -33.63
N ASP A 384 30.21 -11.47 -33.94
CA ASP A 384 31.06 -12.22 -34.87
C ASP A 384 30.61 -12.08 -36.35
N PHE A 385 29.43 -11.46 -36.57
CA PHE A 385 28.90 -11.20 -37.91
C PHE A 385 29.78 -10.28 -38.76
N ARG A 386 30.53 -9.35 -38.14
CA ARG A 386 31.47 -8.47 -38.86
C ARG A 386 32.71 -9.21 -39.38
N SER A 387 33.20 -10.21 -38.66
CA SER A 387 34.33 -11.05 -39.12
C SER A 387 33.91 -11.88 -40.32
N ASP A 388 32.72 -12.47 -40.29
CA ASP A 388 32.18 -13.25 -41.40
C ASP A 388 31.86 -12.39 -42.62
N ALA A 389 31.31 -11.20 -42.44
CA ALA A 389 31.06 -10.26 -43.54
C ALA A 389 32.39 -9.81 -44.20
N LYS A 390 33.44 -9.54 -43.42
CA LYS A 390 34.77 -9.25 -43.93
C LYS A 390 35.36 -10.44 -44.68
N THR A 391 35.25 -11.64 -44.12
CA THR A 391 35.74 -12.89 -44.73
C THR A 391 34.97 -13.20 -46.00
N THR A 392 33.63 -13.03 -46.00
CA THR A 392 32.80 -13.21 -47.21
C THR A 392 33.13 -12.16 -48.27
N LEU A 393 33.35 -10.91 -47.90
CA LEU A 393 33.72 -9.84 -48.81
C LEU A 393 35.12 -10.09 -49.43
N LEU A 394 36.07 -10.57 -48.63
CA LEU A 394 37.39 -10.99 -49.11
C LEU A 394 37.32 -12.19 -50.05
N LEU A 395 36.51 -13.19 -49.74
CA LEU A 395 36.28 -14.35 -50.61
C LEU A 395 35.59 -13.94 -51.93
N MET A 396 34.61 -13.06 -51.88
CA MET A 396 33.99 -12.50 -53.10
C MET A 396 34.97 -11.68 -53.95
N ALA A 397 35.79 -10.85 -53.31
CA ALA A 397 36.83 -10.09 -54.02
C ALA A 397 37.85 -11.00 -54.67
N ALA A 398 38.27 -12.07 -53.97
CA ALA A 398 39.15 -13.10 -54.51
C ALA A 398 38.53 -13.85 -55.71
N LEU A 399 37.26 -14.21 -55.60
CA LEU A 399 36.51 -14.88 -56.68
C LEU A 399 36.36 -13.98 -57.89
N ILE A 400 36.06 -12.70 -57.71
CA ILE A 400 35.98 -11.70 -58.77
C ILE A 400 37.41 -11.55 -59.47
N GLY A 401 38.45 -11.50 -58.62
CA GLY A 401 39.82 -11.45 -59.11
C GLY A 401 40.18 -12.67 -59.98
N ILE A 402 39.84 -13.88 -59.57
CA ILE A 402 40.03 -15.11 -60.33
C ILE A 402 39.24 -15.08 -61.63
N LEU A 403 37.99 -14.62 -61.63
CA LEU A 403 37.18 -14.50 -62.85
C LEU A 403 37.73 -13.48 -63.83
N ILE A 404 38.32 -12.37 -63.39
CA ILE A 404 39.01 -11.38 -64.23
C ILE A 404 40.27 -11.99 -64.87
N VAL A 405 41.08 -12.72 -64.10
CA VAL A 405 42.29 -13.39 -64.62
C VAL A 405 41.91 -14.46 -65.61
N LEU A 406 40.91 -15.28 -65.35
CA LEU A 406 40.41 -16.28 -66.30
C LEU A 406 39.86 -15.63 -67.58
N GLY A 407 39.14 -14.54 -67.49
CA GLY A 407 38.66 -13.76 -68.63
C GLY A 407 39.78 -13.17 -69.44
N PHE A 408 40.82 -12.69 -68.77
CA PHE A 408 42.04 -12.20 -69.48
C PHE A 408 42.80 -13.34 -70.18
N LEU A 409 42.97 -14.48 -69.52
CA LEU A 409 43.64 -15.67 -70.14
C LEU A 409 42.84 -16.19 -71.34
N THR A 410 41.51 -16.22 -71.30
CA THR A 410 40.68 -16.59 -72.45
C THR A 410 40.80 -15.58 -73.61
N MET A 411 40.92 -14.28 -73.31
CA MET A 411 41.17 -13.24 -74.29
C MET A 411 42.53 -13.39 -74.94
N VAL A 412 43.56 -13.70 -74.17
CA VAL A 412 44.95 -13.94 -74.71
C VAL A 412 45.01 -15.24 -75.50
N ALA A 413 44.35 -16.32 -75.02
CA ALA A 413 44.30 -17.62 -75.75
C ALA A 413 43.44 -17.57 -77.02
N GLY A 414 42.40 -16.71 -77.03
CA GLY A 414 41.54 -16.51 -78.22
C GLY A 414 42.09 -15.56 -79.27
N GLY A 415 43.24 -14.88 -79.00
CA GLY A 415 43.83 -13.87 -79.85
C GLY A 415 44.74 -14.41 -81.02
N GLY A 416 44.65 -15.70 -81.28
CA GLY A 416 45.50 -16.38 -82.34
C GLY A 416 44.72 -16.73 -83.61
N SER A 417 44.15 -15.79 -84.37
CA SER A 417 43.95 -15.89 -85.82
C SER A 417 43.31 -14.60 -86.40
N LEU A 418 44.13 -13.61 -86.65
CA LEU A 418 43.77 -12.51 -87.55
C LEU A 418 44.15 -12.89 -88.92
N ASN A 419 43.26 -13.49 -89.73
CA ASN A 419 43.40 -13.71 -91.14
C ASN A 419 43.41 -12.38 -91.91
N LEU A 420 44.57 -11.93 -92.35
CA LEU A 420 44.76 -10.87 -93.28
C LEU A 420 44.27 -11.30 -94.71
N ARG A 421 43.05 -11.01 -95.09
CA ARG A 421 42.62 -11.09 -96.50
C ARG A 421 43.18 -9.89 -97.21
N ARG A 422 44.27 -10.15 -98.00
CA ARG A 422 44.82 -9.28 -99.05
C ARG A 422 43.80 -9.10 -100.14
N ARG A 423 43.30 -7.89 -100.43
CA ARG A 423 42.56 -7.49 -101.63
C ARG A 423 43.57 -7.22 -102.74
N SER A 424 43.64 -8.12 -103.71
CA SER A 424 44.34 -7.83 -105.01
C SER A 424 43.39 -6.98 -105.90
N ARG A 425 43.84 -5.78 -106.22
CA ARG A 425 43.27 -4.98 -107.29
C ARG A 425 43.74 -5.58 -108.67
N SER A 426 42.82 -6.03 -109.48
CA SER A 426 43.12 -6.27 -110.93
C SER A 426 42.43 -5.14 -111.71
N ARG A 427 43.28 -4.41 -112.49
CA ARG A 427 42.90 -3.50 -113.56
C ARG A 427 42.63 -4.31 -114.82
N LYS A 428 41.59 -4.00 -115.59
CA LYS A 428 41.58 -3.81 -117.07
C LYS A 428 40.08 -3.81 -117.49
N ARG A 429 39.77 -2.98 -118.18
CA ARG A 429 39.48 -2.14 -119.35
C ARG A 429 37.99 -1.90 -119.37
#